data_310b3dd5b8c9c9e5db6d1c27e7641277
#
_entry.id   310b3dd5b8c9c9e5db6d1c27e7641277
#
_cell.length_a   1.000
_cell.length_b   1.000
_cell.length_c   1.000
_cell.angle_alpha   90.00
_cell.angle_beta   90.00
_cell.angle_gamma   90.00
#
_symmetry.space_group_name_H-M   'P 1'
#
loop_
_entity.id
_entity.type
_entity.pdbx_description
1 polymer ?
#
loop_
_entity_poly.entity_id
_entity_poly.type
_entity_poly.pdbx_seq_one_letter_code
_entity_poly.pdbx_strand_id
1 'polypeptide(L)'
;LVDALRGGAMNLPGEVTPGSIYAHIDQSLGPWDQRPLFKTNVQNFVCLRKNTPPIALRELQRITEFFPTGDAVFHLDPSYESQSTCPDKTKCNVFRILQNYNRVNLVVPVEEEHMYYAAMNSKSCKLTPLGKHYWKLVDNKRI
;
A
#
# COMPACT_ATOMS: atom_id res chain seq x y z
N LEU A 1 20.19 3.35 11.56
CA LEU A 1 20.22 4.38 10.50
C LEU A 1 20.50 3.78 9.11
N VAL A 2 21.52 2.95 8.94
CA VAL A 2 21.87 2.36 7.63
C VAL A 2 20.70 1.55 7.05
N ASP A 3 20.06 0.71 7.84
CA ASP A 3 18.91 -0.10 7.41
C ASP A 3 17.70 0.77 7.05
N ALA A 4 17.47 1.85 7.80
CA ALA A 4 16.45 2.85 7.49
C ALA A 4 16.68 3.45 6.09
N LEU A 5 17.91 3.86 5.80
CA LEU A 5 18.29 4.43 4.50
C LEU A 5 18.24 3.40 3.35
N ARG A 6 18.50 2.13 3.64
CA ARG A 6 18.42 1.04 2.65
C ARG A 6 16.98 0.64 2.28
N GLY A 7 16.00 1.25 2.89
CA GLY A 7 14.59 1.07 2.58
C GLY A 7 13.73 0.69 3.78
N GLY A 8 14.33 0.38 4.95
CA GLY A 8 13.58 0.04 6.16
C GLY A 8 12.65 1.14 6.66
N ALA A 9 12.92 2.40 6.30
CA ALA A 9 12.11 3.56 6.66
C ALA A 9 11.41 4.19 5.43
N MET A 10 11.36 3.53 4.28
CA MET A 10 10.72 4.10 3.09
C MET A 10 9.20 4.04 3.17
N ASN A 11 8.55 5.05 2.60
CA ASN A 11 7.13 5.04 2.33
C ASN A 11 6.82 4.25 1.02
N LEU A 12 5.54 4.07 0.67
CA LEU A 12 5.17 3.35 -0.55
C LEU A 12 5.68 4.02 -1.85
N PRO A 13 5.78 5.37 -1.96
CA PRO A 13 6.48 6.00 -3.08
C PRO A 13 8.00 5.79 -3.10
N GLY A 14 8.59 5.09 -2.13
CA GLY A 14 10.01 4.76 -2.08
C GLY A 14 10.90 5.86 -1.47
N GLU A 15 10.29 6.86 -0.81
CA GLU A 15 11.02 7.98 -0.23
C GLU A 15 11.38 7.74 1.23
N VAL A 16 12.60 8.15 1.61
CA VAL A 16 13.08 8.14 2.99
C VAL A 16 13.31 9.59 3.42
N THR A 17 12.65 9.99 4.51
CA THR A 17 12.71 11.34 5.07
C THR A 17 13.31 11.31 6.49
N PRO A 18 13.76 12.44 7.05
CA PRO A 18 14.21 12.51 8.45
C PRO A 18 13.13 12.00 9.43
N GLY A 19 11.86 12.32 9.17
CA GLY A 19 10.74 11.86 10.01
C GLY A 19 10.53 10.35 9.96
N SER A 20 10.60 9.75 8.77
CA SER A 20 10.44 8.29 8.62
C SER A 20 11.63 7.53 9.23
N ILE A 21 12.84 8.07 9.15
CA ILE A 21 14.02 7.51 9.84
C ILE A 21 13.83 7.53 11.35
N TYR A 22 13.38 8.66 11.90
CA TYR A 22 13.11 8.77 13.32
C TYR A 22 12.07 7.74 13.77
N ALA A 23 10.96 7.63 13.08
CA ALA A 23 9.91 6.65 13.39
C ALA A 23 10.44 5.21 13.34
N HIS A 24 11.26 4.87 12.35
CA HIS A 24 11.89 3.56 12.23
C HIS A 24 12.84 3.26 13.42
N ILE A 25 13.65 4.25 13.83
CA ILE A 25 14.55 4.10 14.98
C ILE A 25 13.74 3.95 16.27
N ASP A 26 12.73 4.80 16.47
CA ASP A 26 11.87 4.76 17.66
C ASP A 26 11.17 3.40 17.83
N GLN A 27 10.66 2.83 16.74
CA GLN A 27 10.05 1.49 16.74
C GLN A 27 11.06 0.35 17.01
N SER A 28 12.35 0.59 16.71
CA SER A 28 13.41 -0.40 16.90
C SER A 28 13.96 -0.42 18.33
N LEU A 29 13.58 0.54 19.17
CA LEU A 29 14.05 0.68 20.55
C LEU A 29 13.08 0.00 21.52
N GLY A 30 13.64 -0.63 22.55
CA GLY A 30 12.86 -1.19 23.65
C GLY A 30 12.25 -0.12 24.56
N PRO A 31 11.33 -0.50 25.47
CA PRO A 31 10.65 0.46 26.35
C PRO A 31 11.60 1.18 27.33
N TRP A 32 12.75 0.59 27.60
CA TRP A 32 13.74 1.11 28.54
C TRP A 32 14.96 1.74 27.88
N ASP A 33 15.02 1.75 26.53
CA ASP A 33 16.13 2.35 25.80
C ASP A 33 16.00 3.87 25.76
N GLN A 34 17.14 4.54 25.79
CA GLN A 34 17.17 5.99 25.62
C GLN A 34 16.74 6.36 24.19
N ARG A 35 15.67 7.13 24.07
CA ARG A 35 15.14 7.57 22.79
C ARG A 35 15.81 8.84 22.30
N PRO A 36 16.17 8.93 21.01
CA PRO A 36 16.66 10.18 20.43
C PRO A 36 15.55 11.24 20.44
N LEU A 37 15.93 12.49 20.67
CA LEU A 37 15.03 13.61 20.50
C LEU A 37 14.99 14.00 19.02
N PHE A 38 13.77 14.04 18.46
CA PHE A 38 13.54 14.56 17.13
C PHE A 38 12.88 15.94 17.20
N LYS A 39 13.61 16.96 16.75
CA LYS A 39 13.09 18.32 16.65
C LYS A 39 13.29 18.80 15.22
N THR A 40 12.26 19.39 14.65
CA THR A 40 12.31 19.96 13.29
C THR A 40 11.57 21.28 13.26
N ASN A 41 12.06 22.20 12.46
CA ASN A 41 11.44 23.49 12.18
C ASN A 41 11.36 23.70 10.67
N VAL A 42 10.85 22.70 9.95
CA VAL A 42 10.70 22.72 8.50
C VAL A 42 9.22 22.55 8.12
N GLN A 43 8.79 23.22 7.08
CA GLN A 43 7.43 23.08 6.55
C GLN A 43 7.25 21.75 5.81
N ASN A 44 8.32 21.28 5.15
CA ASN A 44 8.33 20.02 4.41
C ASN A 44 9.60 19.24 4.71
N PHE A 45 9.51 17.93 4.84
CA PHE A 45 10.68 17.08 4.95
C PHE A 45 11.38 16.93 3.60
N VAL A 46 12.70 17.06 3.63
CA VAL A 46 13.54 16.73 2.48
C VAL A 46 13.60 15.23 2.30
N CYS A 47 13.48 14.75 1.08
CA CYS A 47 13.74 13.35 0.75
C CYS A 47 15.25 13.11 0.79
N LEU A 48 15.72 12.30 1.75
CA LEU A 48 17.14 11.97 1.92
C LEU A 48 17.60 10.90 0.94
N ARG A 49 16.70 10.00 0.58
CA ARG A 49 16.97 8.92 -0.36
C ARG A 49 15.69 8.45 -1.03
N LYS A 50 15.78 8.13 -2.32
CA LYS A 50 14.75 7.40 -3.07
C LYS A 50 15.22 5.98 -3.30
N ASN A 51 14.37 5.02 -2.97
CA ASN A 51 14.56 3.60 -3.23
C ASN A 51 13.53 3.15 -4.28
N THR A 52 13.72 1.95 -4.84
CA THR A 52 12.71 1.35 -5.71
C THR A 52 11.44 1.09 -4.90
N PRO A 53 10.30 1.69 -5.26
CA PRO A 53 9.06 1.50 -4.52
C PRO A 53 8.56 0.05 -4.67
N PRO A 54 7.90 -0.51 -3.63
CA PRO A 54 7.35 -1.87 -3.68
C PRO A 54 6.16 -1.99 -4.64
N ILE A 55 5.55 -0.87 -5.00
CA ILE A 55 4.48 -0.75 -5.99
C ILE A 55 4.75 0.44 -6.91
N ALA A 56 4.50 0.27 -8.21
CA ALA A 56 4.66 1.37 -9.16
C ALA A 56 3.69 2.53 -8.83
N LEU A 57 4.19 3.77 -8.85
CA LEU A 57 3.39 4.95 -8.54
C LEU A 57 2.13 5.03 -9.43
N ARG A 58 2.25 4.69 -10.71
CA ARG A 58 1.11 4.67 -11.64
C ARG A 58 0.02 3.67 -11.22
N GLU A 59 0.41 2.50 -10.70
CA GLU A 59 -0.55 1.52 -10.17
C GLU A 59 -1.18 2.04 -8.88
N LEU A 60 -0.40 2.65 -7.99
CA LEU A 60 -0.92 3.24 -6.75
C LEU A 60 -1.95 4.35 -7.02
N GLN A 61 -1.71 5.20 -8.01
CA GLN A 61 -2.62 6.28 -8.39
C GLN A 61 -3.99 5.79 -8.91
N ARG A 62 -4.07 4.56 -9.39
CA ARG A 62 -5.31 3.95 -9.86
C ARG A 62 -6.23 3.45 -8.75
N ILE A 63 -5.85 3.59 -7.49
CA ILE A 63 -6.63 3.11 -6.35
C ILE A 63 -8.05 3.73 -6.31
N THR A 64 -8.18 4.98 -6.72
CA THR A 64 -9.48 5.68 -6.81
C THR A 64 -10.35 5.23 -8.00
N GLU A 65 -9.76 4.60 -9.01
CA GLU A 65 -10.53 3.99 -10.12
C GLU A 65 -11.26 2.73 -9.65
N PHE A 66 -10.63 1.94 -8.77
CA PHE A 66 -11.19 0.68 -8.28
C PHE A 66 -12.09 0.86 -7.06
N PHE A 67 -11.80 1.86 -6.24
CA PHE A 67 -12.54 2.17 -5.02
C PHE A 67 -13.06 3.61 -5.09
N PRO A 68 -14.34 3.82 -5.47
CA PRO A 68 -14.93 5.17 -5.58
C PRO A 68 -14.94 5.94 -4.25
N THR A 69 -14.95 5.22 -3.13
CA THR A 69 -14.84 5.78 -1.77
C THR A 69 -13.89 4.94 -0.92
N GLY A 70 -13.36 5.51 0.15
CA GLY A 70 -12.48 4.80 1.07
C GLY A 70 -13.13 3.58 1.76
N ASP A 71 -14.46 3.50 1.78
CA ASP A 71 -15.23 2.39 2.37
C ASP A 71 -15.84 1.46 1.31
N ALA A 72 -15.58 1.73 0.04
CA ALA A 72 -16.07 0.91 -1.06
C ALA A 72 -15.51 -0.51 -1.01
N VAL A 73 -16.30 -1.44 -1.52
CA VAL A 73 -15.95 -2.85 -1.67
C VAL A 73 -15.87 -3.14 -3.16
N PHE A 74 -14.81 -3.82 -3.59
CA PHE A 74 -14.65 -4.25 -4.97
C PHE A 74 -15.05 -5.72 -5.11
N HIS A 75 -16.08 -5.98 -5.91
CA HIS A 75 -16.60 -7.33 -6.15
C HIS A 75 -15.73 -8.08 -7.17
N LEU A 76 -15.41 -9.31 -6.83
CA LEU A 76 -14.65 -10.24 -7.66
C LEU A 76 -15.53 -11.38 -8.15
N ASP A 77 -15.13 -12.00 -9.24
CA ASP A 77 -15.72 -13.24 -9.76
C ASP A 77 -14.60 -14.07 -10.45
N PRO A 78 -14.85 -15.35 -10.78
CA PRO A 78 -13.80 -16.21 -11.37
C PRO A 78 -13.19 -15.68 -12.67
N SER A 79 -13.84 -14.77 -13.40
CA SER A 79 -13.29 -14.20 -14.63
C SER A 79 -12.08 -13.27 -14.39
N TYR A 80 -11.86 -12.82 -13.15
CA TYR A 80 -10.67 -12.08 -12.74
C TYR A 80 -9.42 -12.96 -12.63
N GLU A 81 -9.58 -14.27 -12.43
CA GLU A 81 -8.45 -15.19 -12.26
C GLU A 81 -8.07 -15.86 -13.59
N SER A 82 -6.80 -15.76 -13.96
CA SER A 82 -6.28 -16.31 -15.22
C SER A 82 -6.34 -17.83 -15.32
N GLN A 83 -6.39 -18.52 -14.18
CA GLN A 83 -6.49 -19.98 -14.11
C GLN A 83 -7.94 -20.47 -14.03
N SER A 84 -8.93 -19.58 -14.11
CA SER A 84 -10.34 -19.95 -14.14
C SER A 84 -10.73 -20.56 -15.48
N THR A 85 -11.95 -21.14 -15.55
CA THR A 85 -12.48 -21.74 -16.79
C THR A 85 -12.82 -20.71 -17.87
N CYS A 86 -13.10 -19.45 -17.49
CA CYS A 86 -13.45 -18.35 -18.39
C CYS A 86 -12.76 -17.04 -17.99
N PRO A 87 -11.43 -16.94 -18.16
CA PRO A 87 -10.70 -15.74 -17.78
C PRO A 87 -10.98 -14.60 -18.77
N ASP A 88 -11.17 -13.39 -18.24
CA ASP A 88 -11.23 -12.13 -18.99
C ASP A 88 -9.88 -11.41 -18.87
N LYS A 89 -9.22 -11.16 -20.00
CA LYS A 89 -7.88 -10.54 -20.02
C LYS A 89 -7.84 -9.17 -19.35
N THR A 90 -8.87 -8.36 -19.52
CA THR A 90 -8.97 -7.02 -18.91
C THR A 90 -9.14 -7.13 -17.39
N LYS A 91 -10.05 -8.01 -16.95
CA LYS A 91 -10.27 -8.28 -15.54
C LYS A 91 -9.05 -8.89 -14.86
N CYS A 92 -8.34 -9.80 -15.53
CA CYS A 92 -7.09 -10.37 -15.03
C CYS A 92 -6.01 -9.31 -14.80
N ASN A 93 -5.90 -8.31 -15.67
CA ASN A 93 -4.98 -7.19 -15.46
C ASN A 93 -5.36 -6.33 -14.25
N VAL A 94 -6.64 -6.06 -14.04
CA VAL A 94 -7.15 -5.38 -12.84
C VAL A 94 -6.84 -6.20 -11.59
N PHE A 95 -7.09 -7.50 -11.64
CA PHE A 95 -6.83 -8.40 -10.51
C PHE A 95 -5.35 -8.45 -10.12
N ARG A 96 -4.45 -8.45 -11.11
CA ARG A 96 -3.00 -8.35 -10.86
C ARG A 96 -2.65 -7.09 -10.05
N ILE A 97 -3.27 -5.95 -10.36
CA ILE A 97 -3.05 -4.71 -9.61
C ILE A 97 -3.61 -4.83 -8.19
N LEU A 98 -4.80 -5.40 -8.02
CA LEU A 98 -5.39 -5.64 -6.71
C LEU A 98 -4.56 -6.61 -5.85
N GLN A 99 -3.95 -7.62 -6.47
CA GLN A 99 -2.98 -8.50 -5.81
C GLN A 99 -1.71 -7.75 -5.39
N ASN A 100 -1.20 -6.81 -6.20
CA ASN A 100 -0.08 -5.95 -5.82
C ASN A 100 -0.46 -5.06 -4.62
N TYR A 101 -1.68 -4.51 -4.59
CA TYR A 101 -2.18 -3.78 -3.43
C TYR A 101 -2.25 -4.66 -2.18
N ASN A 102 -2.68 -5.90 -2.31
CA ASN A 102 -2.70 -6.85 -1.19
C ASN A 102 -1.29 -7.12 -0.64
N ARG A 103 -0.28 -7.28 -1.51
CA ARG A 103 1.12 -7.49 -1.10
C ARG A 103 1.70 -6.35 -0.27
N VAL A 104 1.28 -5.11 -0.52
CA VAL A 104 1.71 -3.93 0.24
C VAL A 104 0.69 -3.51 1.29
N ASN A 105 -0.24 -4.39 1.63
CA ASN A 105 -1.25 -4.20 2.68
C ASN A 105 -2.20 -3.01 2.47
N LEU A 106 -2.50 -2.66 1.22
CA LEU A 106 -3.51 -1.64 0.90
C LEU A 106 -4.92 -2.22 0.80
N VAL A 107 -5.03 -3.49 0.39
CA VAL A 107 -6.28 -4.21 0.15
C VAL A 107 -6.24 -5.56 0.85
N VAL A 108 -7.39 -5.98 1.38
CA VAL A 108 -7.59 -7.32 1.94
C VAL A 108 -8.84 -7.94 1.35
N PRO A 109 -8.84 -9.27 1.12
CA PRO A 109 -10.06 -9.98 0.76
C PRO A 109 -11.08 -9.94 1.90
N VAL A 110 -12.36 -10.05 1.55
CA VAL A 110 -13.47 -10.13 2.50
C VAL A 110 -13.96 -11.57 2.54
N GLU A 111 -14.08 -12.14 3.75
CA GLU A 111 -14.52 -13.52 4.01
C GLU A 111 -13.61 -14.62 3.45
N GLU A 112 -12.40 -14.27 3.01
CA GLU A 112 -11.40 -15.22 2.50
C GLU A 112 -10.01 -14.85 3.00
N GLU A 113 -9.10 -15.82 3.06
CA GLU A 113 -7.71 -15.57 3.47
C GLU A 113 -6.84 -15.01 2.34
N HIS A 114 -7.15 -15.39 1.08
CA HIS A 114 -6.36 -15.04 -0.08
C HIS A 114 -7.22 -14.44 -1.20
N MET A 115 -6.63 -13.52 -1.95
CA MET A 115 -7.28 -12.88 -3.10
C MET A 115 -7.74 -13.89 -4.15
N TYR A 116 -6.98 -14.98 -4.36
CA TYR A 116 -7.35 -16.06 -5.26
C TYR A 116 -8.71 -16.66 -4.90
N TYR A 117 -8.92 -17.04 -3.65
CA TYR A 117 -10.20 -17.62 -3.20
C TYR A 117 -11.33 -16.58 -3.24
N ALA A 118 -11.01 -15.30 -2.96
CA ALA A 118 -12.00 -14.25 -3.10
C ALA A 118 -12.52 -14.11 -4.54
N ALA A 119 -11.65 -14.27 -5.54
CA ALA A 119 -12.06 -14.29 -6.94
C ALA A 119 -12.83 -15.57 -7.29
N MET A 120 -12.30 -16.75 -6.95
CA MET A 120 -12.93 -18.04 -7.29
C MET A 120 -14.29 -18.24 -6.62
N ASN A 121 -14.48 -17.73 -5.41
CA ASN A 121 -15.73 -17.86 -4.64
C ASN A 121 -16.66 -16.65 -4.79
N SER A 122 -16.42 -15.78 -5.79
CA SER A 122 -17.25 -14.59 -6.08
C SER A 122 -17.44 -13.70 -4.84
N LYS A 123 -16.37 -13.52 -4.08
CA LYS A 123 -16.31 -12.63 -2.92
C LYS A 123 -15.83 -11.22 -3.32
N SER A 124 -15.31 -10.48 -2.40
CA SER A 124 -14.91 -9.10 -2.61
C SER A 124 -13.60 -8.78 -1.90
N CYS A 125 -13.06 -7.61 -2.17
CA CYS A 125 -11.96 -7.04 -1.43
C CYS A 125 -12.26 -5.60 -1.03
N LYS A 126 -11.57 -5.11 0.00
CA LYS A 126 -11.74 -3.76 0.55
C LYS A 126 -10.42 -3.14 0.93
N LEU A 127 -10.41 -1.81 1.07
CA LEU A 127 -9.24 -1.09 1.55
C LEU A 127 -8.98 -1.36 3.04
N THR A 128 -7.71 -1.53 3.39
CA THR A 128 -7.23 -1.50 4.78
C THR A 128 -7.19 -0.06 5.30
N PRO A 129 -6.96 0.18 6.60
CA PRO A 129 -6.68 1.54 7.10
C PRO A 129 -5.53 2.23 6.35
N LEU A 130 -4.46 1.49 6.02
CA LEU A 130 -3.36 2.00 5.19
C LEU A 130 -3.83 2.30 3.77
N GLY A 131 -4.63 1.42 3.18
CA GLY A 131 -5.25 1.61 1.86
C GLY A 131 -6.12 2.88 1.81
N LYS A 132 -6.94 3.11 2.83
CA LYS A 132 -7.75 4.33 2.95
C LYS A 132 -6.91 5.60 3.07
N HIS A 133 -5.77 5.52 3.76
CA HIS A 133 -4.83 6.63 3.86
C HIS A 133 -4.27 7.00 2.47
N TYR A 134 -3.74 6.02 1.73
CA TYR A 134 -3.21 6.27 0.38
C TYR A 134 -4.30 6.64 -0.62
N TRP A 135 -5.49 6.06 -0.50
CA TRP A 135 -6.66 6.48 -1.29
C TRP A 135 -6.93 7.99 -1.13
N LYS A 136 -6.93 8.51 0.11
CA LYS A 136 -7.09 9.96 0.38
C LYS A 136 -5.96 10.79 -0.21
N LEU A 137 -4.72 10.29 -0.20
CA LEU A 137 -3.60 11.02 -0.78
C LEU A 137 -3.73 11.13 -2.31
N VAL A 138 -4.17 10.06 -2.98
CA VAL A 138 -4.44 10.07 -4.42
C VAL A 138 -5.63 10.95 -4.76
N ASP A 139 -6.75 10.82 -4.04
CA ASP A 139 -7.97 11.62 -4.24
C ASP A 139 -7.70 13.12 -4.09
N ASN A 140 -6.88 13.51 -3.11
CA ASN A 140 -6.46 14.88 -2.88
C ASN A 140 -5.27 15.31 -3.77
N LYS A 141 -4.86 14.52 -4.75
CA LYS A 141 -3.75 14.80 -5.68
C LYS A 141 -2.43 15.14 -4.97
N ARG A 142 -2.15 14.45 -3.87
CA ARG A 142 -0.90 14.63 -3.11
C ARG A 142 0.19 13.64 -3.53
N ILE A 143 -0.19 12.62 -4.24
CA ILE A 143 0.68 11.63 -4.87
C ILE A 143 0.11 11.18 -6.22
#